data_42e599dd6e7faabe4381e7efb03f417f
#
_entry.id   42e599dd6e7faabe4381e7efb03f417f
#
_cell.length_a   1.000
_cell.length_b   1.000
_cell.length_c   1.000
_cell.angle_alpha   90.00
_cell.angle_beta   90.00
_cell.angle_gamma   90.00
#
_symmetry.space_group_name_H-M   'P 1'
#
loop_
_entity.id
_entity.type
_entity.pdbx_description
1 polymer ?
#
loop_
_entity_poly.entity_id
_entity_poly.type
_entity_poly.pdbx_seq_one_letter_code
_entity_poly.pdbx_strand_id
1 'polypeptide(L)'
;TRAYAAAAAAGRGLIEPHGGELVNLMIVDEKEKARAIASCDRALELSDRNACDVELLSVGGFSPLRGFMNEDAYEHCVETMRLKGSELLFGLPIVLDTACEDTKVGDRVLLKYQGKDVGVLTVESKWKPNKPKEAKMCYGTSSIEHPGVAMISMERRKYYIGGKIEGLNLPQRPFPCPTPEQVRADLPTGKDVVAFQCRNPVHRAHYELFTRALDAENVGKEAVCLVHPTMGPTQDDDISGLVRYKTYVTLADEVKNPQIRWAYLPYSMHMAGPREAIQHMIIRKNYGCTHFIIGRDMAGSKSSLDGEDFYGAYDAQDMAKANAAELGMQTVPSLNVVYTEEEGYVTADVAKDKGLNVKKLSGTKFRQMLRGGEDIPEWFAFKSVVKVLRENI
;
A
#
# COMPACT_ATOMS: atom_id res chain seq x y z
N THR A 1 23.35 10.25 -6.00
CA THR A 1 23.11 10.90 -7.32
C THR A 1 23.96 10.29 -8.43
N ARG A 2 25.30 10.12 -8.25
CA ARG A 2 26.18 9.53 -9.28
C ARG A 2 25.91 8.02 -9.51
N ALA A 3 25.65 7.23 -8.46
CA ALA A 3 25.39 5.80 -8.59
C ALA A 3 24.03 5.53 -9.27
N TYR A 4 23.02 6.35 -8.98
CA TYR A 4 21.69 6.23 -9.59
C TYR A 4 21.71 6.68 -11.06
N ALA A 5 22.41 7.77 -11.37
CA ALA A 5 22.60 8.21 -12.75
C ALA A 5 23.37 7.17 -13.59
N ALA A 6 24.30 6.43 -13.00
CA ALA A 6 25.01 5.35 -13.67
C ALA A 6 24.12 4.12 -13.94
N ALA A 7 23.18 3.79 -13.05
CA ALA A 7 22.19 2.73 -13.25
C ALA A 7 21.14 3.10 -14.31
N ALA A 8 20.67 4.36 -14.31
CA ALA A 8 19.76 4.89 -15.31
C ALA A 8 20.42 5.02 -16.69
N ALA A 9 21.70 5.41 -16.74
CA ALA A 9 22.46 5.50 -17.98
C ALA A 9 22.79 4.15 -18.61
N ALA A 10 22.63 3.05 -17.90
CA ALA A 10 22.92 1.71 -18.39
C ALA A 10 21.82 1.11 -19.28
N GLY A 11 20.69 1.80 -19.53
CA GLY A 11 19.64 1.44 -20.51
C GLY A 11 19.06 0.04 -20.32
N ARG A 12 18.74 -0.38 -19.05
CA ARG A 12 18.53 -1.79 -18.76
C ARG A 12 17.43 -2.04 -17.76
N GLY A 13 16.38 -2.66 -18.25
CA GLY A 13 15.39 -3.31 -17.38
C GLY A 13 14.62 -2.36 -16.46
N LEU A 14 13.82 -2.95 -15.61
CA LEU A 14 13.16 -2.28 -14.50
C LEU A 14 14.09 -2.26 -13.28
N ILE A 15 13.79 -1.40 -12.30
CA ILE A 15 14.46 -1.40 -11.00
C ILE A 15 14.45 -2.81 -10.38
N GLU A 16 15.57 -3.23 -9.77
CA GLU A 16 15.63 -4.51 -9.08
C GLU A 16 14.64 -4.55 -7.90
N PRO A 17 14.00 -5.70 -7.64
CA PRO A 17 13.17 -5.87 -6.47
C PRO A 17 13.95 -5.64 -5.18
N HIS A 18 13.25 -5.38 -4.08
CA HIS A 18 13.88 -5.24 -2.78
C HIS A 18 14.57 -6.54 -2.35
N GLY A 19 15.84 -6.47 -2.02
CA GLY A 19 16.69 -7.65 -1.76
C GLY A 19 17.19 -8.36 -3.01
N GLY A 20 16.96 -7.81 -4.22
CA GLY A 20 17.53 -8.30 -5.49
C GLY A 20 16.72 -9.36 -6.21
N GLU A 21 15.76 -10.01 -5.55
CA GLU A 21 14.93 -11.09 -6.11
C GLU A 21 13.44 -10.82 -5.88
N LEU A 22 12.62 -11.01 -6.91
CA LEU A 22 11.18 -11.07 -6.76
C LEU A 22 10.78 -12.49 -6.33
N VAL A 23 10.41 -12.63 -5.07
CA VAL A 23 10.09 -13.93 -4.46
C VAL A 23 8.70 -14.37 -4.88
N ASN A 24 8.60 -15.44 -5.69
CA ASN A 24 7.33 -16.08 -6.03
C ASN A 24 7.23 -17.42 -5.31
N LEU A 25 6.24 -17.57 -4.43
CA LEU A 25 6.00 -18.75 -3.60
C LEU A 25 4.79 -19.57 -4.07
N MET A 26 4.21 -19.22 -5.21
CA MET A 26 3.03 -19.93 -5.74
C MET A 26 3.40 -21.30 -6.27
N ILE A 27 2.72 -22.33 -5.76
CA ILE A 27 2.76 -23.67 -6.35
C ILE A 27 1.89 -23.65 -7.61
N VAL A 28 2.45 -24.03 -8.74
CA VAL A 28 1.75 -24.08 -10.03
C VAL A 28 1.18 -25.46 -10.32
N ASP A 29 1.88 -26.53 -9.95
CA ASP A 29 1.48 -27.91 -10.22
C ASP A 29 0.34 -28.34 -9.28
N GLU A 30 -0.78 -28.82 -9.86
CA GLU A 30 -1.97 -29.22 -9.10
C GLU A 30 -1.74 -30.44 -8.20
N LYS A 31 -0.80 -31.34 -8.57
CA LYS A 31 -0.46 -32.50 -7.72
C LYS A 31 0.38 -32.06 -6.52
N GLU A 32 1.25 -31.08 -6.71
CA GLU A 32 2.02 -30.48 -5.60
C GLU A 32 1.09 -29.70 -4.67
N LYS A 33 0.12 -28.93 -5.17
CA LYS A 33 -0.91 -28.31 -4.35
C LYS A 33 -1.67 -29.32 -3.52
N ALA A 34 -2.15 -30.41 -4.15
CA ALA A 34 -2.88 -31.47 -3.46
C ALA A 34 -2.03 -32.12 -2.36
N ARG A 35 -0.73 -32.35 -2.60
CA ARG A 35 0.19 -32.88 -1.58
C ARG A 35 0.40 -31.88 -0.43
N ALA A 36 0.56 -30.61 -0.73
CA ALA A 36 0.71 -29.57 0.27
C ALA A 36 -0.53 -29.49 1.18
N ILE A 37 -1.74 -29.51 0.59
CA ILE A 37 -3.00 -29.52 1.33
C ILE A 37 -3.13 -30.79 2.19
N ALA A 38 -2.85 -31.98 1.64
CA ALA A 38 -2.96 -33.25 2.34
C ALA A 38 -1.95 -33.40 3.50
N SER A 39 -0.87 -32.61 3.50
CA SER A 39 0.14 -32.61 4.56
C SER A 39 -0.20 -31.69 5.72
N CYS A 40 -1.33 -30.99 5.72
CA CYS A 40 -1.70 -30.04 6.75
C CYS A 40 -2.32 -30.73 7.97
N ASP A 41 -1.83 -30.35 9.15
CA ASP A 41 -2.31 -30.85 10.44
C ASP A 41 -3.61 -30.16 10.89
N ARG A 42 -3.82 -28.94 10.42
CA ARG A 42 -4.96 -28.08 10.79
C ARG A 42 -5.22 -27.01 9.74
N ALA A 43 -6.33 -26.30 9.91
CA ALA A 43 -6.68 -25.16 9.07
C ALA A 43 -6.89 -23.89 9.90
N LEU A 44 -6.65 -22.73 9.29
CA LEU A 44 -6.87 -21.40 9.85
C LEU A 44 -7.65 -20.56 8.85
N GLU A 45 -8.82 -20.07 9.24
CA GLU A 45 -9.56 -19.08 8.45
C GLU A 45 -8.95 -17.69 8.69
N LEU A 46 -8.60 -17.04 7.59
CA LEU A 46 -7.93 -15.75 7.56
C LEU A 46 -8.94 -14.60 7.64
N SER A 47 -8.53 -13.51 8.29
CA SER A 47 -9.18 -12.22 8.13
C SER A 47 -8.87 -11.63 6.74
N ASP A 48 -9.62 -10.61 6.32
CA ASP A 48 -9.35 -9.88 5.07
C ASP A 48 -7.93 -9.30 5.05
N ARG A 49 -7.41 -8.84 6.20
CA ARG A 49 -6.05 -8.33 6.36
C ARG A 49 -5.01 -9.43 6.15
N ASN A 50 -5.16 -10.55 6.85
CA ASN A 50 -4.23 -11.68 6.69
C ASN A 50 -4.26 -12.27 5.28
N ALA A 51 -5.42 -12.28 4.61
CA ALA A 51 -5.53 -12.72 3.21
C ALA A 51 -4.73 -11.82 2.26
N CYS A 52 -4.73 -10.51 2.49
CA CYS A 52 -3.87 -9.57 1.75
C CYS A 52 -2.38 -9.86 1.98
N ASP A 53 -1.99 -10.15 3.23
CA ASP A 53 -0.61 -10.46 3.57
C ASP A 53 -0.15 -11.78 2.92
N VAL A 54 -0.98 -12.83 2.99
CA VAL A 54 -0.71 -14.12 2.31
C VAL A 54 -0.53 -13.91 0.81
N GLU A 55 -1.41 -13.12 0.18
CA GLU A 55 -1.32 -12.83 -1.24
C GLU A 55 -0.01 -12.12 -1.59
N LEU A 56 0.30 -11.02 -0.91
CA LEU A 56 1.53 -10.24 -1.18
C LEU A 56 2.81 -11.02 -0.87
N LEU A 57 2.82 -11.88 0.16
CA LEU A 57 3.92 -12.81 0.40
C LEU A 57 4.05 -13.80 -0.76
N SER A 58 2.94 -14.42 -1.18
CA SER A 58 2.94 -15.46 -2.20
C SER A 58 3.43 -15.00 -3.57
N VAL A 59 3.12 -13.74 -3.94
CA VAL A 59 3.44 -13.20 -5.28
C VAL A 59 4.66 -12.25 -5.28
N GLY A 60 5.32 -12.06 -4.14
CA GLY A 60 6.52 -11.26 -4.02
C GLY A 60 6.31 -9.77 -3.79
N GLY A 61 5.09 -9.34 -3.45
CA GLY A 61 4.84 -7.95 -3.05
C GLY A 61 5.62 -7.53 -1.81
N PHE A 62 5.90 -8.48 -0.91
CA PHE A 62 6.73 -8.31 0.27
C PHE A 62 8.15 -8.89 0.14
N SER A 63 8.66 -9.06 -1.09
CA SER A 63 10.05 -9.50 -1.27
C SER A 63 11.00 -8.66 -0.41
N PRO A 64 12.02 -9.27 0.20
CA PRO A 64 12.49 -10.66 0.03
C PRO A 64 11.86 -11.67 1.01
N LEU A 65 10.78 -11.35 1.71
CA LEU A 65 10.16 -12.29 2.66
C LEU A 65 9.68 -13.58 1.96
N ARG A 66 9.84 -14.71 2.63
CA ARG A 66 9.39 -16.03 2.17
C ARG A 66 8.27 -16.61 3.06
N GLY A 67 7.66 -15.77 3.86
CA GLY A 67 6.58 -16.14 4.78
C GLY A 67 6.38 -15.10 5.87
N PHE A 68 5.58 -15.44 6.84
CA PHE A 68 5.36 -14.60 8.00
C PHE A 68 6.61 -14.60 8.90
N MET A 69 6.94 -13.43 9.45
CA MET A 69 8.09 -13.28 10.33
C MET A 69 7.97 -14.22 11.54
N ASN A 70 9.05 -14.93 11.87
CA ASN A 70 9.15 -15.63 13.15
C ASN A 70 9.38 -14.60 14.28
N GLU A 71 9.34 -15.07 15.55
CA GLU A 71 9.44 -14.18 16.72
C GLU A 71 10.68 -13.28 16.68
N ASP A 72 11.84 -13.85 16.40
CA ASP A 72 13.09 -13.11 16.33
C ASP A 72 13.12 -12.04 15.22
N ALA A 73 12.63 -12.39 14.03
CA ALA A 73 12.55 -11.46 12.89
C ALA A 73 11.51 -10.36 13.16
N TYR A 74 10.40 -10.72 13.78
CA TYR A 74 9.36 -9.78 14.20
C TYR A 74 9.90 -8.77 15.21
N GLU A 75 10.51 -9.23 16.32
CA GLU A 75 11.07 -8.35 17.33
C GLU A 75 12.12 -7.40 16.74
N HIS A 76 13.01 -7.94 15.92
CA HIS A 76 14.02 -7.13 15.22
C HIS A 76 13.39 -6.06 14.31
N CYS A 77 12.39 -6.43 13.50
CA CYS A 77 11.69 -5.49 12.62
C CYS A 77 10.92 -4.42 13.40
N VAL A 78 10.25 -4.80 14.49
CA VAL A 78 9.55 -3.85 15.36
C VAL A 78 10.52 -2.81 15.93
N GLU A 79 11.68 -3.24 16.40
CA GLU A 79 12.68 -2.36 17.03
C GLU A 79 13.45 -1.49 16.03
N THR A 80 13.83 -2.05 14.88
CA THR A 80 14.84 -1.45 14.02
C THR A 80 14.33 -1.01 12.64
N MET A 81 13.13 -1.41 12.23
CA MET A 81 12.65 -1.31 10.85
C MET A 81 13.56 -2.05 9.85
N ARG A 82 14.13 -3.20 10.25
CA ARG A 82 15.03 -3.97 9.41
C ARG A 82 14.71 -5.47 9.44
N LEU A 83 15.04 -6.14 8.36
CA LEU A 83 14.96 -7.61 8.28
C LEU A 83 16.18 -8.22 8.96
N LYS A 84 15.96 -9.09 9.95
CA LYS A 84 17.03 -9.78 10.69
C LYS A 84 17.93 -10.56 9.73
N GLY A 85 19.23 -10.37 9.87
CA GLY A 85 20.27 -11.08 9.13
C GLY A 85 20.69 -10.41 7.83
N SER A 86 19.79 -9.84 7.06
CA SER A 86 20.14 -9.04 5.87
C SER A 86 20.27 -7.55 6.16
N GLU A 87 19.71 -7.10 7.27
CA GLU A 87 19.62 -5.70 7.69
C GLU A 87 18.96 -4.76 6.64
N LEU A 88 18.27 -5.36 5.67
CA LEU A 88 17.50 -4.58 4.71
C LEU A 88 16.36 -3.82 5.40
N LEU A 89 16.15 -2.58 4.99
CA LEU A 89 15.06 -1.74 5.49
C LEU A 89 13.69 -2.41 5.24
N PHE A 90 12.83 -2.42 6.26
CA PHE A 90 11.48 -2.96 6.15
C PHE A 90 10.55 -2.23 7.12
N GLY A 91 9.48 -1.59 6.62
CA GLY A 91 8.70 -0.61 7.38
C GLY A 91 7.91 -1.20 8.55
N LEU A 92 7.18 -2.28 8.32
CA LEU A 92 6.26 -2.90 9.28
C LEU A 92 6.42 -4.41 9.32
N PRO A 93 6.25 -5.06 10.48
CA PRO A 93 6.31 -6.52 10.57
C PRO A 93 5.11 -7.16 9.86
N ILE A 94 5.36 -8.26 9.14
CA ILE A 94 4.33 -9.08 8.51
C ILE A 94 4.13 -10.34 9.35
N VAL A 95 2.98 -10.42 10.01
CA VAL A 95 2.68 -11.44 11.01
C VAL A 95 1.31 -12.08 10.79
N LEU A 96 1.16 -13.33 11.19
CA LEU A 96 -0.10 -14.04 11.22
C LEU A 96 -0.51 -14.31 12.65
N ASP A 97 -1.78 -14.09 12.98
CA ASP A 97 -2.30 -14.30 14.32
C ASP A 97 -3.23 -15.51 14.39
N THR A 98 -3.25 -16.15 15.56
CA THR A 98 -4.13 -17.27 15.85
C THR A 98 -4.62 -17.26 17.29
N ALA A 99 -5.85 -17.77 17.51
CA ALA A 99 -6.36 -18.07 18.85
C ALA A 99 -6.03 -19.51 19.29
N CYS A 100 -5.57 -20.36 18.36
CA CYS A 100 -5.36 -21.77 18.62
C CYS A 100 -4.17 -22.01 19.56
N GLU A 101 -4.45 -22.53 20.74
CA GLU A 101 -3.40 -22.85 21.75
C GLU A 101 -2.59 -24.07 21.37
N ASP A 102 -3.17 -25.01 20.62
CA ASP A 102 -2.55 -26.29 20.26
C ASP A 102 -1.64 -26.22 19.02
N THR A 103 -1.57 -25.07 18.33
CA THR A 103 -0.64 -24.88 17.23
C THR A 103 0.81 -24.99 17.75
N LYS A 104 1.64 -25.78 17.08
CA LYS A 104 3.03 -26.06 17.49
C LYS A 104 4.01 -25.74 16.37
N VAL A 105 5.26 -25.53 16.74
CA VAL A 105 6.38 -25.49 15.77
C VAL A 105 6.45 -26.83 15.05
N GLY A 106 6.57 -26.77 13.73
CA GLY A 106 6.54 -27.91 12.83
C GLY A 106 5.15 -28.23 12.25
N ASP A 107 4.07 -27.72 12.84
CA ASP A 107 2.73 -27.87 12.25
C ASP A 107 2.67 -27.27 10.85
N ARG A 108 1.94 -27.93 9.96
CA ARG A 108 1.55 -27.39 8.66
C ARG A 108 0.11 -26.92 8.74
N VAL A 109 -0.10 -25.62 8.54
CA VAL A 109 -1.40 -24.97 8.69
C VAL A 109 -1.95 -24.57 7.33
N LEU A 110 -3.08 -25.16 6.95
CA LEU A 110 -3.81 -24.77 5.74
C LEU A 110 -4.47 -23.41 5.97
N LEU A 111 -4.07 -22.42 5.19
CA LEU A 111 -4.61 -21.07 5.23
C LEU A 111 -5.80 -20.96 4.30
N LYS A 112 -6.95 -20.61 4.85
CA LYS A 112 -8.20 -20.49 4.12
C LYS A 112 -8.70 -19.04 4.15
N TYR A 113 -9.30 -18.63 3.05
CA TYR A 113 -9.99 -17.36 2.97
C TYR A 113 -11.32 -17.54 2.24
N GLN A 114 -12.42 -17.19 2.90
CA GLN A 114 -13.79 -17.40 2.41
C GLN A 114 -14.01 -18.85 1.96
N GLY A 115 -13.50 -19.79 2.76
CA GLY A 115 -13.61 -21.24 2.52
C GLY A 115 -12.71 -21.78 1.38
N LYS A 116 -11.87 -20.96 0.76
CA LYS A 116 -10.91 -21.36 -0.28
C LYS A 116 -9.50 -21.51 0.28
N ASP A 117 -8.77 -22.52 -0.22
CA ASP A 117 -7.39 -22.76 0.17
C ASP A 117 -6.47 -21.79 -0.54
N VAL A 118 -5.82 -20.88 0.21
CA VAL A 118 -4.97 -19.82 -0.36
C VAL A 118 -3.48 -20.05 -0.09
N GLY A 119 -3.11 -20.84 0.90
CA GLY A 119 -1.72 -21.15 1.18
C GLY A 119 -1.55 -22.21 2.26
N VAL A 120 -0.31 -22.60 2.48
CA VAL A 120 0.13 -23.46 3.60
C VAL A 120 1.24 -22.76 4.34
N LEU A 121 1.13 -22.64 5.66
CA LEU A 121 2.17 -22.15 6.54
C LEU A 121 2.85 -23.35 7.23
N THR A 122 4.17 -23.46 7.13
CA THR A 122 4.97 -24.31 8.02
C THR A 122 5.39 -23.46 9.22
N VAL A 123 4.88 -23.78 10.40
CA VAL A 123 5.12 -23.01 11.63
C VAL A 123 6.54 -23.18 12.11
N GLU A 124 7.32 -22.09 12.14
CA GLU A 124 8.69 -22.05 12.66
C GLU A 124 8.74 -21.46 14.08
N SER A 125 7.79 -20.59 14.42
CA SER A 125 7.65 -20.05 15.77
C SER A 125 6.21 -19.73 16.10
N LYS A 126 5.90 -19.74 17.41
CA LYS A 126 4.64 -19.29 18.00
C LYS A 126 4.93 -18.58 19.29
N TRP A 127 4.41 -17.36 19.44
CA TRP A 127 4.65 -16.55 20.64
C TRP A 127 3.44 -15.68 20.99
N LYS A 128 3.50 -15.13 22.17
CA LYS A 128 2.55 -14.12 22.64
C LYS A 128 3.21 -12.75 22.46
N PRO A 129 2.76 -11.92 21.49
CA PRO A 129 3.43 -10.65 21.21
C PRO A 129 3.28 -9.64 22.36
N ASN A 130 4.28 -8.77 22.49
CA ASN A 130 4.16 -7.56 23.31
C ASN A 130 3.45 -6.46 22.49
N LYS A 131 2.12 -6.55 22.43
CA LYS A 131 1.29 -5.60 21.65
C LYS A 131 1.50 -4.13 22.03
N PRO A 132 1.66 -3.74 23.32
CA PRO A 132 1.99 -2.36 23.66
C PRO A 132 3.34 -1.89 23.09
N LYS A 133 4.36 -2.75 23.07
CA LYS A 133 5.65 -2.45 22.45
C LYS A 133 5.50 -2.28 20.93
N GLU A 134 4.82 -3.22 20.27
CA GLU A 134 4.53 -3.12 18.83
C GLU A 134 3.81 -1.81 18.51
N ALA A 135 2.76 -1.48 19.25
CA ALA A 135 2.01 -0.23 19.10
C ALA A 135 2.93 0.99 19.22
N LYS A 136 3.72 1.07 20.28
CA LYS A 136 4.62 2.21 20.52
C LYS A 136 5.69 2.34 19.44
N MET A 137 6.31 1.22 19.03
CA MET A 137 7.41 1.24 18.07
C MET A 137 6.94 1.46 16.63
N CYS A 138 5.85 0.79 16.21
CA CYS A 138 5.36 0.86 14.83
C CYS A 138 4.48 2.07 14.55
N TYR A 139 3.73 2.55 15.54
CA TYR A 139 2.74 3.63 15.35
C TYR A 139 3.04 4.89 16.18
N GLY A 140 4.10 4.89 16.98
CA GLY A 140 4.48 6.03 17.82
C GLY A 140 3.59 6.27 19.03
N THR A 141 2.49 5.55 19.15
CA THR A 141 1.49 5.70 20.22
C THR A 141 1.00 4.34 20.70
N SER A 142 0.46 4.27 21.92
CA SER A 142 -0.29 3.11 22.42
C SER A 142 -1.79 3.42 22.59
N SER A 143 -2.24 4.58 22.11
CA SER A 143 -3.66 4.96 22.18
C SER A 143 -4.50 4.13 21.20
N ILE A 144 -5.58 3.55 21.69
CA ILE A 144 -6.56 2.80 20.87
C ILE A 144 -7.37 3.71 19.91
N GLU A 145 -7.27 5.02 20.07
CA GLU A 145 -7.80 5.98 19.08
C GLU A 145 -7.09 5.89 17.73
N HIS A 146 -5.86 5.41 17.74
CA HIS A 146 -5.13 5.14 16.50
C HIS A 146 -5.64 3.85 15.88
N PRO A 147 -6.14 3.84 14.60
CA PRO A 147 -6.77 2.67 13.99
C PRO A 147 -5.85 1.45 13.94
N GLY A 148 -4.55 1.62 13.69
CA GLY A 148 -3.57 0.53 13.71
C GLY A 148 -3.36 -0.06 15.10
N VAL A 149 -3.40 0.76 16.15
CA VAL A 149 -3.32 0.29 17.55
C VAL A 149 -4.60 -0.43 17.96
N ALA A 150 -5.77 0.09 17.56
CA ALA A 150 -7.05 -0.57 17.75
C ALA A 150 -7.05 -1.96 17.09
N MET A 151 -6.60 -2.07 15.85
CA MET A 151 -6.46 -3.34 15.12
C MET A 151 -5.58 -4.34 15.88
N ILE A 152 -4.38 -3.94 16.33
CA ILE A 152 -3.49 -4.83 17.10
C ILE A 152 -4.17 -5.28 18.40
N SER A 153 -4.81 -4.36 19.11
CA SER A 153 -5.34 -4.60 20.45
C SER A 153 -6.63 -5.41 20.44
N MET A 154 -7.54 -5.14 19.50
CA MET A 154 -8.92 -5.64 19.50
C MET A 154 -9.19 -6.70 18.43
N GLU A 155 -8.57 -6.61 17.24
CA GLU A 155 -8.83 -7.54 16.16
C GLU A 155 -7.86 -8.73 16.16
N ARG A 156 -6.54 -8.48 16.39
CA ARG A 156 -5.54 -9.56 16.40
C ARG A 156 -5.69 -10.46 17.63
N ARG A 157 -5.59 -11.75 17.36
CA ARG A 157 -5.76 -12.83 18.32
C ARG A 157 -4.57 -12.91 19.30
N LYS A 158 -4.62 -13.88 20.22
CA LYS A 158 -3.72 -14.01 21.38
C LYS A 158 -2.28 -14.33 21.00
N TYR A 159 -2.07 -15.17 19.98
CA TYR A 159 -0.75 -15.64 19.56
C TYR A 159 -0.43 -15.17 18.16
N TYR A 160 0.85 -14.92 17.91
CA TYR A 160 1.39 -14.82 16.56
C TYR A 160 2.08 -16.12 16.20
N ILE A 161 2.01 -16.49 14.93
CA ILE A 161 2.71 -17.62 14.32
C ILE A 161 3.47 -17.14 13.11
N GLY A 162 4.72 -17.58 12.96
CA GLY A 162 5.57 -17.25 11.83
C GLY A 162 6.20 -18.47 11.22
N GLY A 163 6.64 -18.35 9.98
CA GLY A 163 7.29 -19.39 9.22
C GLY A 163 7.10 -19.25 7.72
N LYS A 164 7.59 -20.22 6.97
CA LYS A 164 7.54 -20.23 5.50
C LYS A 164 6.15 -20.53 5.00
N ILE A 165 5.78 -19.88 3.89
CA ILE A 165 4.51 -20.15 3.20
C ILE A 165 4.73 -20.77 1.83
N GLU A 166 3.76 -21.56 1.41
CA GLU A 166 3.55 -22.08 0.07
C GLU A 166 2.20 -21.51 -0.41
N GLY A 167 2.20 -20.70 -1.48
CA GLY A 167 0.99 -20.13 -2.05
C GLY A 167 0.23 -21.18 -2.87
N LEU A 168 -1.07 -21.28 -2.67
CA LEU A 168 -1.92 -22.24 -3.40
C LEU A 168 -2.79 -21.55 -4.46
N ASN A 169 -3.63 -20.64 -4.03
CA ASN A 169 -4.52 -19.88 -4.89
C ASN A 169 -4.59 -18.43 -4.43
N LEU A 170 -4.74 -17.51 -5.36
CA LEU A 170 -4.96 -16.11 -5.01
C LEU A 170 -6.40 -15.90 -4.50
N PRO A 171 -6.62 -15.02 -3.50
CA PRO A 171 -7.94 -14.65 -3.06
C PRO A 171 -8.79 -14.13 -4.22
N GLN A 172 -10.03 -14.63 -4.33
CA GLN A 172 -10.96 -14.15 -5.35
C GLN A 172 -11.55 -12.82 -4.94
N ARG A 173 -11.52 -11.84 -5.84
CA ARG A 173 -12.09 -10.50 -5.65
C ARG A 173 -12.93 -10.09 -6.84
N PRO A 174 -13.92 -9.19 -6.66
CA PRO A 174 -14.74 -8.68 -7.77
C PRO A 174 -13.99 -7.66 -8.66
N PHE A 175 -12.68 -7.54 -8.49
CA PHE A 175 -11.79 -6.67 -9.25
C PHE A 175 -10.39 -7.32 -9.35
N PRO A 176 -9.62 -7.03 -10.42
CA PRO A 176 -8.29 -7.60 -10.59
C PRO A 176 -7.30 -6.99 -9.60
N CYS A 177 -6.36 -7.82 -9.12
CA CYS A 177 -5.16 -7.37 -8.41
C CYS A 177 -3.95 -8.02 -9.10
N PRO A 178 -3.39 -7.39 -10.14
CA PRO A 178 -2.27 -7.96 -10.88
C PRO A 178 -1.06 -8.13 -9.97
N THR A 179 -0.35 -9.24 -10.15
CA THR A 179 0.85 -9.55 -9.37
C THR A 179 2.01 -8.61 -9.74
N PRO A 180 3.05 -8.51 -8.88
CA PRO A 180 4.24 -7.74 -9.24
C PRO A 180 4.85 -8.15 -10.57
N GLU A 181 4.91 -9.45 -10.88
CA GLU A 181 5.42 -9.98 -12.15
C GLU A 181 4.60 -9.48 -13.34
N GLN A 182 3.26 -9.53 -13.25
CA GLN A 182 2.36 -9.03 -14.29
C GLN A 182 2.50 -7.52 -14.51
N VAL A 183 2.52 -6.73 -13.42
CA VAL A 183 2.70 -5.27 -13.54
C VAL A 183 4.06 -4.93 -14.14
N ARG A 184 5.12 -5.60 -13.70
CA ARG A 184 6.47 -5.40 -14.24
C ARG A 184 6.55 -5.73 -15.74
N ALA A 185 5.79 -6.73 -16.21
CA ALA A 185 5.73 -7.08 -17.62
C ALA A 185 5.08 -6.00 -18.50
N ASP A 186 4.17 -5.21 -17.93
CA ASP A 186 3.45 -4.12 -18.62
C ASP A 186 4.15 -2.76 -18.53
N LEU A 187 5.17 -2.62 -17.68
CA LEU A 187 5.90 -1.38 -17.51
C LEU A 187 6.99 -1.18 -18.56
N PRO A 188 7.24 0.05 -19.01
CA PRO A 188 8.29 0.33 -19.98
C PRO A 188 9.67 0.14 -19.35
N THR A 189 10.51 -0.65 -20.02
CA THR A 189 11.90 -0.86 -19.62
C THR A 189 12.76 0.39 -19.84
N GLY A 190 13.73 0.64 -18.96
CA GLY A 190 14.66 1.76 -19.08
C GLY A 190 14.06 3.15 -18.85
N LYS A 191 12.82 3.23 -18.37
CA LYS A 191 12.13 4.48 -18.06
C LYS A 191 11.82 4.57 -16.58
N ASP A 192 11.69 5.79 -16.08
CA ASP A 192 11.23 6.00 -14.71
C ASP A 192 9.74 5.65 -14.59
N VAL A 193 9.42 5.04 -13.46
CA VAL A 193 8.05 4.71 -13.08
C VAL A 193 7.74 5.39 -11.76
N VAL A 194 6.85 6.37 -11.79
CA VAL A 194 6.42 7.14 -10.63
C VAL A 194 5.17 6.50 -10.04
N ALA A 195 5.24 6.01 -8.82
CA ALA A 195 4.08 5.43 -8.16
C ALA A 195 3.24 6.49 -7.43
N PHE A 196 1.93 6.39 -7.59
CA PHE A 196 0.95 7.15 -6.80
C PHE A 196 0.06 6.20 -5.99
N GLN A 197 0.02 6.43 -4.67
CA GLN A 197 -0.82 5.69 -3.72
C GLN A 197 -2.08 6.49 -3.39
N CYS A 198 -3.23 5.83 -3.41
CA CYS A 198 -4.45 6.36 -2.83
C CYS A 198 -5.32 5.24 -2.24
N ARG A 199 -6.30 5.61 -1.42
CA ARG A 199 -7.31 4.72 -0.84
C ARG A 199 -8.73 5.25 -1.03
N ASN A 200 -8.86 6.38 -1.71
CA ASN A 200 -10.11 7.05 -2.01
C ASN A 200 -10.26 7.23 -3.53
N PRO A 201 -11.46 7.47 -4.04
CA PRO A 201 -11.64 7.86 -5.43
C PRO A 201 -10.75 9.03 -5.83
N VAL A 202 -10.19 8.96 -7.03
CA VAL A 202 -9.33 10.03 -7.55
C VAL A 202 -10.21 11.23 -7.93
N HIS A 203 -9.97 12.36 -7.28
CA HIS A 203 -10.55 13.63 -7.68
C HIS A 203 -9.54 14.47 -8.48
N ARG A 204 -10.00 15.64 -9.00
CA ARG A 204 -9.20 16.47 -9.92
C ARG A 204 -7.81 16.83 -9.37
N ALA A 205 -7.72 17.26 -8.11
CA ALA A 205 -6.43 17.63 -7.53
C ALA A 205 -5.44 16.45 -7.45
N HIS A 206 -5.92 15.21 -7.23
CA HIS A 206 -5.06 14.03 -7.28
C HIS A 206 -4.58 13.75 -8.71
N TYR A 207 -5.48 13.89 -9.70
CA TYR A 207 -5.10 13.71 -11.10
C TYR A 207 -4.03 14.73 -11.52
N GLU A 208 -4.22 16.00 -11.19
CA GLU A 208 -3.23 17.05 -11.41
C GLU A 208 -1.90 16.77 -10.70
N LEU A 209 -1.97 16.26 -9.46
CA LEU A 209 -0.79 15.94 -8.67
C LEU A 209 0.08 14.88 -9.34
N PHE A 210 -0.49 13.73 -9.69
CA PHE A 210 0.33 12.65 -10.24
C PHE A 210 0.70 12.85 -11.71
N THR A 211 -0.06 13.61 -12.49
CA THR A 211 0.36 13.99 -13.85
C THR A 211 1.51 14.99 -13.84
N ARG A 212 1.45 16.01 -12.98
CA ARG A 212 2.55 16.99 -12.81
C ARG A 212 3.80 16.39 -12.17
N ALA A 213 3.66 15.32 -11.39
CA ALA A 213 4.80 14.61 -10.83
C ALA A 213 5.72 14.02 -11.92
N LEU A 214 5.20 13.79 -13.13
CA LEU A 214 6.00 13.34 -14.28
C LEU A 214 6.94 14.42 -14.82
N ASP A 215 6.68 15.69 -14.51
CA ASP A 215 7.50 16.84 -14.90
C ASP A 215 8.51 17.25 -13.81
N ALA A 216 8.61 16.48 -12.71
CA ALA A 216 9.54 16.77 -11.63
C ALA A 216 11.02 16.69 -12.13
N GLU A 217 11.89 17.55 -11.60
CA GLU A 217 13.30 17.66 -12.04
C GLU A 217 14.09 16.34 -11.94
N ASN A 218 13.72 15.47 -11.00
CA ASN A 218 14.35 14.18 -10.79
C ASN A 218 13.67 13.02 -11.53
N VAL A 219 12.68 13.29 -12.38
CA VAL A 219 11.95 12.33 -13.17
C VAL A 219 12.30 12.45 -14.66
N GLY A 220 12.58 11.34 -15.32
CA GLY A 220 12.94 11.31 -16.74
C GLY A 220 11.75 11.68 -17.66
N LYS A 221 12.03 12.34 -18.78
CA LYS A 221 11.01 12.90 -19.69
C LYS A 221 10.00 11.88 -20.26
N GLU A 222 10.36 10.61 -20.32
CA GLU A 222 9.50 9.55 -20.85
C GLU A 222 8.92 8.66 -19.73
N ALA A 223 8.91 9.16 -18.51
CA ALA A 223 8.37 8.46 -17.35
C ALA A 223 6.87 8.15 -17.49
N VAL A 224 6.44 7.11 -16.80
CA VAL A 224 5.03 6.80 -16.62
C VAL A 224 4.65 6.85 -15.15
N CYS A 225 3.39 7.19 -14.87
CA CYS A 225 2.85 7.10 -13.52
C CYS A 225 2.08 5.80 -13.36
N LEU A 226 2.42 4.99 -12.37
CA LEU A 226 1.61 3.87 -11.90
C LEU A 226 0.68 4.35 -10.79
N VAL A 227 -0.58 4.57 -11.12
CA VAL A 227 -1.63 4.79 -10.12
C VAL A 227 -1.98 3.44 -9.52
N HIS A 228 -1.59 3.26 -8.26
CA HIS A 228 -1.60 1.95 -7.59
C HIS A 228 -2.35 2.03 -6.26
N PRO A 229 -3.69 2.20 -6.30
CA PRO A 229 -4.51 2.32 -5.11
C PRO A 229 -4.52 1.02 -4.29
N THR A 230 -4.56 1.19 -2.98
CA THR A 230 -4.78 0.10 -2.02
C THR A 230 -6.23 -0.36 -2.07
N MET A 231 -6.44 -1.67 -2.25
CA MET A 231 -7.76 -2.29 -2.41
C MET A 231 -8.18 -3.16 -1.24
N GLY A 232 -7.25 -3.51 -0.37
CA GLY A 232 -7.53 -4.21 0.88
C GLY A 232 -8.23 -3.33 1.91
N PRO A 233 -8.46 -3.84 3.14
CA PRO A 233 -9.02 -3.08 4.25
C PRO A 233 -8.25 -1.78 4.52
N THR A 234 -9.00 -0.72 4.77
CA THR A 234 -8.50 0.60 5.14
C THR A 234 -9.19 1.07 6.44
N GLN A 235 -9.87 2.19 6.44
CA GLN A 235 -10.68 2.66 7.57
C GLN A 235 -12.16 2.35 7.33
N ASP A 236 -12.93 2.18 8.40
CA ASP A 236 -14.34 1.77 8.34
C ASP A 236 -15.24 2.77 7.59
N ASP A 237 -14.89 4.06 7.57
CA ASP A 237 -15.62 5.11 6.88
C ASP A 237 -15.21 5.28 5.41
N ASP A 238 -14.23 4.51 4.93
CA ASP A 238 -13.79 4.56 3.53
C ASP A 238 -14.82 3.89 2.58
N ILE A 239 -14.83 4.35 1.35
CA ILE A 239 -15.66 3.77 0.28
C ILE A 239 -15.19 2.34 -0.02
N SER A 240 -16.12 1.42 -0.23
CA SER A 240 -15.82 0.01 -0.48
C SER A 240 -14.85 -0.18 -1.66
N GLY A 241 -14.01 -1.22 -1.60
CA GLY A 241 -13.02 -1.52 -2.64
C GLY A 241 -13.64 -1.67 -4.03
N LEU A 242 -14.81 -2.30 -4.15
CA LEU A 242 -15.50 -2.46 -5.43
C LEU A 242 -15.95 -1.12 -6.02
N VAL A 243 -16.50 -0.23 -5.21
CA VAL A 243 -16.93 1.10 -5.68
C VAL A 243 -15.72 1.93 -6.08
N ARG A 244 -14.65 1.89 -5.27
CA ARG A 244 -13.38 2.56 -5.64
C ARG A 244 -12.85 2.05 -6.98
N TYR A 245 -12.81 0.72 -7.18
CA TYR A 245 -12.40 0.13 -8.46
C TYR A 245 -13.21 0.67 -9.63
N LYS A 246 -14.54 0.69 -9.53
CA LYS A 246 -15.42 1.25 -10.57
C LYS A 246 -15.07 2.70 -10.90
N THR A 247 -14.75 3.52 -9.89
CA THR A 247 -14.35 4.93 -10.12
C THR A 247 -13.01 5.04 -10.84
N TYR A 248 -12.04 4.16 -10.54
CA TYR A 248 -10.73 4.16 -11.20
C TYR A 248 -10.82 3.74 -12.67
N VAL A 249 -11.58 2.68 -12.96
CA VAL A 249 -11.81 2.23 -14.35
C VAL A 249 -12.52 3.31 -15.16
N THR A 250 -13.57 3.90 -14.60
CA THR A 250 -14.32 4.98 -15.25
C THR A 250 -13.42 6.19 -15.56
N LEU A 251 -12.55 6.56 -14.61
CA LEU A 251 -11.62 7.66 -14.81
C LEU A 251 -10.56 7.29 -15.87
N ALA A 252 -10.01 6.08 -15.82
CA ALA A 252 -9.04 5.63 -16.81
C ALA A 252 -9.60 5.69 -18.24
N ASP A 253 -10.85 5.27 -18.42
CA ASP A 253 -11.56 5.30 -19.70
C ASP A 253 -11.87 6.73 -20.17
N GLU A 254 -12.13 7.65 -19.26
CA GLU A 254 -12.38 9.06 -19.60
C GLU A 254 -11.11 9.78 -20.02
N VAL A 255 -10.05 9.66 -19.22
CA VAL A 255 -8.82 10.44 -19.45
C VAL A 255 -7.92 9.88 -20.53
N LYS A 256 -7.89 8.55 -20.73
CA LYS A 256 -7.09 7.83 -21.75
C LYS A 256 -5.65 8.34 -21.88
N ASN A 257 -5.02 8.70 -20.77
CA ASN A 257 -3.68 9.26 -20.76
C ASN A 257 -2.64 8.13 -20.94
N PRO A 258 -1.83 8.13 -22.01
CA PRO A 258 -0.88 7.06 -22.31
C PRO A 258 0.29 7.00 -21.32
N GLN A 259 0.53 8.03 -20.52
CA GLN A 259 1.56 8.02 -19.48
C GLN A 259 1.06 7.45 -18.15
N ILE A 260 -0.24 7.18 -18.02
CA ILE A 260 -0.83 6.64 -16.79
C ILE A 260 -1.06 5.14 -16.93
N ARG A 261 -0.56 4.39 -15.97
CA ARG A 261 -0.80 2.95 -15.81
C ARG A 261 -1.63 2.74 -14.55
N TRP A 262 -2.49 1.76 -14.57
CA TRP A 262 -3.38 1.43 -13.44
C TRP A 262 -3.12 -0.01 -13.01
N ALA A 263 -2.86 -0.19 -11.73
CA ALA A 263 -2.84 -1.50 -11.09
C ALA A 263 -3.49 -1.37 -9.70
N TYR A 264 -3.91 -2.48 -9.12
CA TYR A 264 -4.68 -2.49 -7.89
C TYR A 264 -3.96 -3.36 -6.87
N LEU A 265 -3.64 -2.77 -5.72
CA LEU A 265 -2.79 -3.40 -4.72
C LEU A 265 -3.62 -4.09 -3.64
N PRO A 266 -3.52 -5.41 -3.47
CA PRO A 266 -4.18 -6.13 -2.37
C PRO A 266 -3.42 -5.95 -1.06
N TYR A 267 -3.35 -4.72 -0.57
CA TYR A 267 -2.66 -4.35 0.66
C TYR A 267 -3.66 -3.81 1.68
N SER A 268 -3.52 -4.25 2.92
CA SER A 268 -4.28 -3.76 4.06
C SER A 268 -3.53 -2.62 4.74
N MET A 269 -4.12 -1.43 4.80
CA MET A 269 -3.48 -0.28 5.43
C MET A 269 -3.47 -0.37 6.96
N HIS A 270 -2.40 0.10 7.54
CA HIS A 270 -2.14 0.14 8.98
C HIS A 270 -2.28 1.54 9.59
N MET A 271 -2.28 2.57 8.75
CA MET A 271 -2.25 3.98 9.15
C MET A 271 -1.00 4.35 9.98
N ALA A 272 0.12 3.67 9.72
CA ALA A 272 1.37 3.80 10.49
C ALA A 272 2.27 4.97 10.04
N GLY A 273 1.73 5.93 9.29
CA GLY A 273 2.42 7.16 8.89
C GLY A 273 3.80 6.91 8.27
N PRO A 274 4.87 7.42 8.92
CA PRO A 274 6.24 7.32 8.39
C PRO A 274 6.71 5.90 8.09
N ARG A 275 6.45 4.94 8.99
CA ARG A 275 6.86 3.54 8.79
C ARG A 275 6.09 2.88 7.63
N GLU A 276 4.82 3.22 7.48
CA GLU A 276 4.02 2.72 6.37
C GLU A 276 4.42 3.36 5.03
N ALA A 277 4.92 4.59 5.01
CA ALA A 277 5.50 5.19 3.80
C ALA A 277 6.69 4.37 3.28
N ILE A 278 7.57 3.91 4.17
CA ILE A 278 8.68 2.98 3.81
C ILE A 278 8.12 1.66 3.28
N GLN A 279 7.12 1.08 3.94
CA GLN A 279 6.48 -0.16 3.47
C GLN A 279 5.88 0.00 2.08
N HIS A 280 5.23 1.12 1.81
CA HIS A 280 4.70 1.45 0.49
C HIS A 280 5.79 1.61 -0.57
N MET A 281 6.94 2.21 -0.23
CA MET A 281 8.08 2.31 -1.15
C MET A 281 8.62 0.92 -1.52
N ILE A 282 8.82 0.05 -0.53
CA ILE A 282 9.31 -1.33 -0.74
C ILE A 282 8.37 -2.10 -1.66
N ILE A 283 7.06 -2.06 -1.37
CA ILE A 283 6.07 -2.73 -2.22
C ILE A 283 6.16 -2.19 -3.66
N ARG A 284 6.17 -0.87 -3.87
CA ARG A 284 6.21 -0.29 -5.22
C ARG A 284 7.52 -0.60 -5.93
N LYS A 285 8.64 -0.68 -5.21
CA LYS A 285 9.90 -1.18 -5.76
C LYS A 285 9.75 -2.61 -6.29
N ASN A 286 9.08 -3.49 -5.55
CA ASN A 286 8.79 -4.85 -5.98
C ASN A 286 7.89 -4.89 -7.21
N TYR A 287 6.99 -3.92 -7.36
CA TYR A 287 6.16 -3.74 -8.55
C TYR A 287 6.87 -3.01 -9.71
N GLY A 288 8.13 -2.60 -9.56
CA GLY A 288 8.94 -2.01 -10.63
C GLY A 288 9.00 -0.49 -10.66
N CYS A 289 8.53 0.20 -9.61
CA CYS A 289 8.55 1.65 -9.54
C CYS A 289 9.91 2.18 -9.05
N THR A 290 10.40 3.20 -9.72
CA THR A 290 11.68 3.89 -9.41
C THR A 290 11.49 5.09 -8.49
N HIS A 291 10.30 5.68 -8.52
CA HIS A 291 9.93 6.88 -7.79
C HIS A 291 8.63 6.68 -7.03
N PHE A 292 8.47 7.38 -5.92
CA PHE A 292 7.23 7.35 -5.15
C PHE A 292 6.80 8.76 -4.73
N ILE A 293 5.55 9.11 -5.02
CA ILE A 293 4.95 10.37 -4.59
C ILE A 293 4.54 10.22 -3.13
N ILE A 294 5.19 10.97 -2.24
CA ILE A 294 4.83 11.00 -0.82
C ILE A 294 3.94 12.21 -0.57
N GLY A 295 2.66 11.93 -0.32
CA GLY A 295 1.69 12.95 0.03
C GLY A 295 1.97 13.56 1.42
N ARG A 296 1.45 14.77 1.62
CA ARG A 296 1.29 15.30 2.96
C ARG A 296 0.39 14.35 3.78
N ASP A 297 0.70 14.15 5.06
CA ASP A 297 -0.06 13.28 5.98
C ASP A 297 -0.21 11.82 5.47
N MET A 298 0.77 11.32 4.71
CA MET A 298 0.69 9.99 4.09
C MET A 298 0.53 8.90 5.15
N ALA A 299 -0.49 8.02 4.95
CA ALA A 299 -0.85 6.94 5.86
C ALA A 299 -1.07 7.42 7.32
N GLY A 300 -1.37 8.70 7.49
CA GLY A 300 -1.70 9.30 8.78
C GLY A 300 -3.16 9.07 9.19
N SER A 301 -3.43 9.31 10.46
CA SER A 301 -4.77 9.28 11.04
C SER A 301 -4.90 10.32 12.13
N LYS A 302 -6.15 10.63 12.50
CA LYS A 302 -6.49 11.58 13.56
C LYS A 302 -7.13 10.87 14.75
N SER A 303 -6.93 11.42 15.92
CA SER A 303 -7.68 11.02 17.11
C SER A 303 -9.16 11.38 16.93
N SER A 304 -10.05 10.47 17.28
CA SER A 304 -11.49 10.70 17.29
C SER A 304 -11.95 11.53 18.50
N LEU A 305 -11.11 11.66 19.54
CA LEU A 305 -11.43 12.39 20.76
C LEU A 305 -11.18 13.89 20.64
N ASP A 306 -10.03 14.28 20.10
CA ASP A 306 -9.59 15.68 20.03
C ASP A 306 -9.35 16.18 18.61
N GLY A 307 -9.34 15.26 17.60
CA GLY A 307 -9.10 15.58 16.20
C GLY A 307 -7.65 15.90 15.87
N GLU A 308 -6.71 15.69 16.80
CA GLU A 308 -5.29 15.90 16.56
C GLU A 308 -4.69 14.79 15.70
N ASP A 309 -3.73 15.16 14.86
CA ASP A 309 -3.00 14.22 14.02
C ASP A 309 -2.01 13.40 14.86
N PHE A 310 -1.94 12.08 14.64
CA PHE A 310 -0.95 11.22 15.29
C PHE A 310 0.48 11.45 14.80
N TYR A 311 0.64 12.01 13.60
CA TYR A 311 1.93 12.29 12.97
C TYR A 311 1.99 13.72 12.46
N GLY A 312 3.19 14.29 12.43
CA GLY A 312 3.42 15.56 11.75
C GLY A 312 3.14 15.47 10.24
N ALA A 313 2.66 16.55 9.67
CA ALA A 313 2.22 16.62 8.28
C ALA A 313 3.29 16.17 7.24
N TYR A 314 4.56 16.24 7.60
CA TYR A 314 5.69 15.92 6.72
C TYR A 314 6.55 14.76 7.22
N ASP A 315 6.24 14.16 8.37
CA ASP A 315 7.04 13.08 8.98
C ASP A 315 7.25 11.91 8.02
N ALA A 316 6.21 11.53 7.25
CA ALA A 316 6.29 10.47 6.26
C ALA A 316 7.21 10.85 5.09
N GLN A 317 7.18 12.11 4.64
CA GLN A 317 8.07 12.62 3.59
C GLN A 317 9.52 12.62 4.04
N ASP A 318 9.78 13.09 5.25
CA ASP A 318 11.13 13.18 5.82
C ASP A 318 11.74 11.79 5.99
N MET A 319 10.98 10.82 6.53
CA MET A 319 11.43 9.44 6.67
C MET A 319 11.69 8.80 5.30
N ALA A 320 10.78 8.97 4.34
CA ALA A 320 10.93 8.43 3.00
C ALA A 320 12.17 9.02 2.30
N LYS A 321 12.37 10.33 2.38
CA LYS A 321 13.51 11.04 1.80
C LYS A 321 14.84 10.58 2.41
N ALA A 322 14.89 10.41 3.73
CA ALA A 322 16.08 9.96 4.45
C ALA A 322 16.50 8.53 4.03
N ASN A 323 15.56 7.68 3.64
CA ASN A 323 15.80 6.27 3.33
C ASN A 323 15.73 5.94 1.82
N ALA A 324 15.43 6.91 0.97
CA ALA A 324 15.26 6.70 -0.47
C ALA A 324 16.52 6.13 -1.14
N ALA A 325 17.69 6.65 -0.78
CA ALA A 325 18.98 6.21 -1.33
C ALA A 325 19.29 4.75 -0.98
N GLU A 326 19.02 4.33 0.26
CA GLU A 326 19.18 2.93 0.70
C GLU A 326 18.23 2.00 -0.06
N LEU A 327 17.01 2.43 -0.30
CA LEU A 327 16.05 1.68 -1.10
C LEU A 327 16.39 1.66 -2.60
N GLY A 328 17.34 2.49 -3.05
CA GLY A 328 17.62 2.68 -4.48
C GLY A 328 16.44 3.28 -5.24
N MET A 329 15.55 3.98 -4.54
CA MET A 329 14.39 4.69 -5.09
C MET A 329 14.56 6.20 -4.91
N GLN A 330 13.68 6.97 -5.55
CA GLN A 330 13.56 8.39 -5.34
C GLN A 330 12.18 8.77 -4.81
N THR A 331 12.11 9.84 -4.04
CA THR A 331 10.83 10.45 -3.67
C THR A 331 10.53 11.58 -4.64
N VAL A 332 9.26 11.72 -5.03
CA VAL A 332 8.76 12.91 -5.72
C VAL A 332 8.00 13.73 -4.67
N PRO A 333 8.42 14.97 -4.40
CA PRO A 333 7.71 15.83 -3.48
C PRO A 333 6.26 16.02 -3.95
N SER A 334 5.31 15.78 -3.06
CA SER A 334 3.92 16.08 -3.34
C SER A 334 3.74 17.58 -3.50
N LEU A 335 3.35 17.99 -4.69
CA LEU A 335 2.93 19.37 -4.92
C LEU A 335 1.62 19.60 -4.18
N ASN A 336 1.57 20.64 -3.35
CA ASN A 336 0.31 21.09 -2.76
C ASN A 336 -0.50 21.82 -3.84
N VAL A 337 -1.26 21.05 -4.62
CA VAL A 337 -2.05 21.57 -5.75
C VAL A 337 -3.39 22.07 -5.25
N VAL A 338 -3.73 23.29 -5.62
CA VAL A 338 -5.00 23.96 -5.31
C VAL A 338 -5.66 24.46 -6.57
N TYR A 339 -6.99 24.59 -6.54
CA TYR A 339 -7.75 25.19 -7.62
C TYR A 339 -8.06 26.66 -7.33
N THR A 340 -7.84 27.51 -8.33
CA THR A 340 -8.17 28.95 -8.29
C THR A 340 -9.13 29.30 -9.41
N GLU A 341 -9.96 30.33 -9.20
CA GLU A 341 -10.90 30.78 -10.24
C GLU A 341 -10.18 31.41 -11.43
N GLU A 342 -9.04 32.05 -11.16
CA GLU A 342 -8.33 32.86 -12.14
C GLU A 342 -7.42 32.04 -13.06
N GLU A 343 -6.68 31.04 -12.49
CA GLU A 343 -5.64 30.29 -13.22
C GLU A 343 -5.89 28.76 -13.23
N GLY A 344 -7.00 28.29 -12.65
CA GLY A 344 -7.26 26.87 -12.53
C GLY A 344 -6.37 26.22 -11.48
N TYR A 345 -5.80 25.04 -11.78
CA TYR A 345 -4.92 24.34 -10.88
C TYR A 345 -3.50 24.92 -10.88
N VAL A 346 -3.04 25.31 -9.70
CA VAL A 346 -1.68 25.83 -9.44
C VAL A 346 -1.17 25.24 -8.12
N THR A 347 0.13 25.42 -7.83
CA THR A 347 0.63 25.09 -6.50
C THR A 347 0.17 26.13 -5.47
N ALA A 348 0.02 25.73 -4.22
CA ALA A 348 -0.42 26.63 -3.15
C ALA A 348 0.49 27.84 -2.98
N ASP A 349 1.81 27.66 -3.21
CA ASP A 349 2.79 28.74 -3.15
C ASP A 349 2.55 29.77 -4.27
N VAL A 350 2.32 29.32 -5.50
CA VAL A 350 1.98 30.20 -6.63
C VAL A 350 0.67 30.95 -6.36
N ALA A 351 -0.35 30.25 -5.82
CA ALA A 351 -1.61 30.88 -5.47
C ALA A 351 -1.42 31.99 -4.42
N LYS A 352 -0.59 31.72 -3.41
CA LYS A 352 -0.29 32.68 -2.34
C LYS A 352 0.49 33.89 -2.88
N ASP A 353 1.56 33.65 -3.66
CA ASP A 353 2.44 34.70 -4.18
C ASP A 353 1.71 35.63 -5.13
N LYS A 354 0.75 35.12 -5.90
CA LYS A 354 -0.08 35.88 -6.82
C LYS A 354 -1.39 36.42 -6.20
N GLY A 355 -1.69 36.06 -4.95
CA GLY A 355 -2.91 36.46 -4.27
C GLY A 355 -4.19 35.92 -4.90
N LEU A 356 -4.16 34.70 -5.46
CA LEU A 356 -5.29 34.08 -6.16
C LEU A 356 -6.35 33.53 -5.20
N ASN A 357 -7.60 33.51 -5.64
CA ASN A 357 -8.74 33.01 -4.86
C ASN A 357 -8.81 31.47 -4.90
N VAL A 358 -8.34 30.81 -3.84
CA VAL A 358 -8.36 29.35 -3.72
C VAL A 358 -9.76 28.85 -3.37
N LYS A 359 -10.33 28.03 -4.23
CA LYS A 359 -11.57 27.29 -3.96
C LYS A 359 -11.27 26.04 -3.14
N LYS A 360 -12.11 25.81 -2.13
CA LYS A 360 -11.99 24.64 -1.25
C LYS A 360 -13.33 23.92 -1.12
N LEU A 361 -13.27 22.60 -1.18
CA LEU A 361 -14.41 21.74 -0.84
C LEU A 361 -13.88 20.64 0.09
N SER A 362 -14.39 20.61 1.33
CA SER A 362 -13.96 19.58 2.29
C SER A 362 -14.56 18.23 1.94
N GLY A 363 -13.88 17.14 2.34
CA GLY A 363 -14.40 15.79 2.14
C GLY A 363 -15.77 15.58 2.80
N THR A 364 -16.02 16.18 3.95
CA THR A 364 -17.32 16.14 4.64
C THR A 364 -18.42 16.82 3.80
N LYS A 365 -18.16 18.04 3.31
CA LYS A 365 -19.12 18.74 2.45
C LYS A 365 -19.34 17.99 1.14
N PHE A 366 -18.29 17.47 0.54
CA PHE A 366 -18.39 16.61 -0.66
C PHE A 366 -19.32 15.42 -0.43
N ARG A 367 -19.13 14.67 0.68
CA ARG A 367 -20.01 13.54 1.03
C ARG A 367 -21.47 13.97 1.24
N GLN A 368 -21.72 15.13 1.86
CA GLN A 368 -23.07 15.69 2.02
C GLN A 368 -23.70 15.99 0.66
N MET A 369 -23.00 16.71 -0.22
CA MET A 369 -23.47 17.05 -1.57
C MET A 369 -23.73 15.79 -2.40
N LEU A 370 -22.85 14.79 -2.28
CA LEU A 370 -22.99 13.52 -2.98
C LEU A 370 -24.29 12.82 -2.60
N ARG A 371 -24.59 12.71 -1.29
CA ARG A 371 -25.81 12.09 -0.75
C ARG A 371 -27.05 12.91 -0.99
N GLY A 372 -26.93 14.25 -0.95
CA GLY A 372 -28.03 15.18 -1.17
C GLY A 372 -28.39 15.38 -2.65
N GLY A 373 -27.65 14.78 -3.59
CA GLY A 373 -27.87 14.97 -5.02
C GLY A 373 -27.49 16.37 -5.52
N GLU A 374 -26.79 17.18 -4.70
CA GLU A 374 -26.35 18.52 -5.07
C GLU A 374 -25.29 18.46 -6.18
N ASP A 375 -25.25 19.48 -7.04
CA ASP A 375 -24.25 19.53 -8.11
C ASP A 375 -22.84 19.69 -7.54
N ILE A 376 -21.93 18.78 -7.95
CA ILE A 376 -20.53 18.76 -7.51
C ILE A 376 -19.70 19.47 -8.57
N PRO A 377 -18.95 20.52 -8.20
CA PRO A 377 -18.16 21.29 -9.15
C PRO A 377 -17.14 20.43 -9.92
N GLU A 378 -17.05 20.61 -11.23
CA GLU A 378 -16.11 19.88 -12.09
C GLU A 378 -14.65 20.14 -11.75
N TRP A 379 -14.35 21.28 -11.15
CA TRP A 379 -13.00 21.53 -10.65
C TRP A 379 -12.64 20.65 -9.45
N PHE A 380 -13.61 20.08 -8.75
CA PHE A 380 -13.35 19.19 -7.62
C PHE A 380 -13.30 17.72 -8.04
N ALA A 381 -14.29 17.25 -8.79
CA ALA A 381 -14.39 15.84 -9.18
C ALA A 381 -14.84 15.67 -10.64
N PHE A 382 -14.44 14.59 -11.24
CA PHE A 382 -14.88 14.18 -12.57
C PHE A 382 -16.38 13.79 -12.53
N LYS A 383 -17.17 14.26 -13.48
CA LYS A 383 -18.62 13.95 -13.52
C LYS A 383 -18.89 12.44 -13.59
N SER A 384 -18.08 11.72 -14.35
CA SER A 384 -18.19 10.27 -14.48
C SER A 384 -17.96 9.56 -13.16
N VAL A 385 -16.94 9.98 -12.39
CA VAL A 385 -16.63 9.45 -11.06
C VAL A 385 -17.77 9.76 -10.08
N VAL A 386 -18.30 10.99 -10.10
CA VAL A 386 -19.46 11.40 -9.27
C VAL A 386 -20.68 10.54 -9.57
N LYS A 387 -20.94 10.23 -10.86
CA LYS A 387 -22.05 9.37 -11.27
C LYS A 387 -21.89 7.97 -10.66
N VAL A 388 -20.72 7.34 -10.81
CA VAL A 388 -20.44 6.02 -10.22
C VAL A 388 -20.64 6.03 -8.71
N LEU A 389 -20.17 7.07 -8.02
CA LEU A 389 -20.35 7.20 -6.58
C LEU A 389 -21.83 7.25 -6.20
N ARG A 390 -22.62 8.06 -6.89
CA ARG A 390 -24.09 8.19 -6.63
C ARG A 390 -24.87 6.91 -6.87
N GLU A 391 -24.46 6.10 -7.83
CA GLU A 391 -25.11 4.83 -8.14
C GLU A 391 -24.80 3.72 -7.12
N ASN A 392 -23.80 3.92 -6.23
CA ASN A 392 -23.29 2.90 -5.31
C ASN A 392 -23.22 3.34 -3.82
N ILE A 393 -23.81 4.49 -3.46
CA ILE A 393 -23.91 5.00 -2.08
C ILE A 393 -25.33 4.92 -1.56
#